data_1ffdfddd867d5b67f4e3e0e9f9c40857
#
_entry.id   1ffdfddd867d5b67f4e3e0e9f9c40857
#
_cell.length_a   1.000
_cell.length_b   1.000
_cell.length_c   1.000
_cell.angle_alpha   90.00
_cell.angle_beta   90.00
_cell.angle_gamma   90.00
#
_symmetry.space_group_name_H-M   'P 1'
#
loop_
_entity.id
_entity.type
_entity.pdbx_description
1 polymer ?
#
loop_
_entity_poly.entity_id
_entity_poly.type
_entity_poly.pdbx_seq_one_letter_code
_entity_poly.pdbx_strand_id
1 'polypeptide(L)'
;MVKILSISLFAINIFLFLLFSITQHFPIFAIMIHYISVLLLAGWVLYSKKLLPFLKKHIFDIFLACCLFIAAFAIYLYKIDVITPGVHLDEITVAKASELVFASSEYVPFVDVNYGHPTPLLYLTGLSIELVGRTLAALRLPSIIFGALSVAAFYILLRLFFNKTVSLFSSLLMMLSYPLIIVSRIAFEITPSLFFQIVTMIPLFLAWKKNNLRYYAAIGLSLGAGLYTYVGFRTFALIIFALSIFIAIRHAKNFKKGLQKVGLLIVGICVVAIPLFSYSIIHADQIMERAKVLSLFNQGLPTGEVVTELGGSIFRLTNLFLPTGTWDNRPNGDPDLRRNPSSTTFFDFATFLIFLIGIPFLFKRNRRLLLILLIIAISPILNDILSLERIPEGHYYGLGHPNTLRIAGIIPIVYFVIAFALNEIKPFLDGMGKGIYTATIIFISFFIMMINWNLYFNQTISDYNYKFNGAIVLNIVNIINRSPINEVYVSSNIVSDGRFEFLINRDKKIYNFKAEDFENDLAIIKANKVTILSPENNEIAEKLANYVANNYKDSVKMQVLNSPIGTTDAVIFIKAE
;
A
#
# COMPACT_ATOMS: atom_id res chain seq x y z
N MET A 1 -29.79 25.72 16.06
CA MET A 1 -28.62 24.93 16.48
C MET A 1 -27.77 24.44 15.30
N VAL A 2 -28.30 23.66 14.32
CA VAL A 2 -27.50 23.15 13.18
C VAL A 2 -26.87 24.24 12.32
N LYS A 3 -27.60 25.34 12.01
CA LYS A 3 -27.04 26.46 11.23
C LYS A 3 -25.91 27.20 11.98
N ILE A 4 -26.05 27.39 13.29
CA ILE A 4 -25.02 28.03 14.11
C ILE A 4 -23.77 27.14 14.15
N LEU A 5 -23.93 25.86 14.42
CA LEU A 5 -22.83 24.88 14.42
C LEU A 5 -22.09 24.85 13.06
N SER A 6 -22.82 24.86 11.96
CA SER A 6 -22.18 24.86 10.62
C SER A 6 -21.41 26.15 10.32
N ILE A 7 -21.91 27.31 10.76
CA ILE A 7 -21.21 28.60 10.60
C ILE A 7 -19.97 28.63 11.48
N SER A 8 -20.09 28.18 12.73
CA SER A 8 -18.94 28.14 13.66
C SER A 8 -17.84 27.18 13.16
N LEU A 9 -18.20 25.99 12.69
CA LEU A 9 -17.23 25.06 12.11
C LEU A 9 -16.55 25.64 10.87
N PHE A 10 -17.29 26.34 10.03
CA PHE A 10 -16.72 26.99 8.84
C PHE A 10 -15.74 28.10 9.24
N ALA A 11 -16.12 28.96 10.20
CA ALA A 11 -15.26 30.03 10.69
C ALA A 11 -13.98 29.50 11.36
N ILE A 12 -14.08 28.44 12.16
CA ILE A 12 -12.93 27.76 12.79
C ILE A 12 -11.99 27.23 11.69
N ASN A 13 -12.52 26.54 10.69
CA ASN A 13 -11.68 25.98 9.63
C ASN A 13 -11.00 27.04 8.78
N ILE A 14 -11.66 28.17 8.47
CA ILE A 14 -11.03 29.32 7.82
C ILE A 14 -9.92 29.90 8.69
N PHE A 15 -10.19 30.09 9.98
CA PHE A 15 -9.19 30.61 10.91
C PHE A 15 -7.97 29.70 10.97
N LEU A 16 -8.16 28.39 11.10
CA LEU A 16 -7.06 27.42 11.13
C LEU A 16 -6.29 27.39 9.80
N PHE A 17 -6.99 27.50 8.67
CA PHE A 17 -6.34 27.59 7.36
C PHE A 17 -5.44 28.83 7.26
N LEU A 18 -5.95 30.00 7.66
CA LEU A 18 -5.16 31.24 7.66
C LEU A 18 -3.99 31.17 8.66
N LEU A 19 -4.24 30.67 9.87
CA LEU A 19 -3.21 30.50 10.88
C LEU A 19 -2.06 29.63 10.35
N PHE A 20 -2.36 28.42 9.87
CA PHE A 20 -1.34 27.50 9.36
C PHE A 20 -0.65 28.02 8.10
N SER A 21 -1.38 28.71 7.21
CA SER A 21 -0.81 29.28 5.98
C SER A 21 0.17 30.42 6.22
N ILE A 22 -0.10 31.25 7.26
CA ILE A 22 0.75 32.41 7.59
C ILE A 22 1.93 31.98 8.45
N THR A 23 1.68 31.17 9.48
CA THR A 23 2.71 30.83 10.48
C THR A 23 3.59 29.65 10.07
N GLN A 24 3.08 28.76 9.21
CA GLN A 24 3.67 27.44 8.93
C GLN A 24 3.95 26.59 10.17
N HIS A 25 3.33 26.93 11.30
CA HIS A 25 3.32 26.17 12.54
C HIS A 25 2.02 25.41 12.68
N PHE A 26 2.11 24.15 13.08
CA PHE A 26 0.98 23.24 13.24
C PHE A 26 0.90 22.71 14.69
N PRO A 27 0.59 23.57 15.66
CA PRO A 27 0.55 23.17 17.07
C PRO A 27 -0.46 22.03 17.27
N ILE A 28 -0.11 21.04 18.07
CA ILE A 28 -0.95 19.86 18.31
C ILE A 28 -2.36 20.25 18.75
N PHE A 29 -2.48 21.27 19.61
CA PHE A 29 -3.79 21.77 20.05
C PHE A 29 -4.68 22.26 18.89
N ALA A 30 -4.12 23.02 17.95
CA ALA A 30 -4.85 23.49 16.77
C ALA A 30 -5.25 22.35 15.83
N ILE A 31 -4.37 21.37 15.69
CA ILE A 31 -4.64 20.13 14.95
C ILE A 31 -5.72 19.29 15.63
N MET A 32 -5.76 19.22 16.94
CA MET A 32 -6.88 18.56 17.66
C MET A 32 -8.22 19.24 17.38
N ILE A 33 -8.28 20.58 17.40
CA ILE A 33 -9.49 21.33 17.02
C ILE A 33 -9.88 21.04 15.56
N HIS A 34 -8.90 20.98 14.67
CA HIS A 34 -9.13 20.61 13.27
C HIS A 34 -9.76 19.22 13.15
N TYR A 35 -9.18 18.17 13.76
CA TYR A 35 -9.76 16.82 13.71
C TYR A 35 -11.13 16.74 14.37
N ILE A 36 -11.39 17.47 15.45
CA ILE A 36 -12.73 17.57 16.04
C ILE A 36 -13.72 18.13 15.00
N SER A 37 -13.35 19.16 14.24
CA SER A 37 -14.21 19.73 13.20
C SER A 37 -14.50 18.73 12.07
N VAL A 38 -13.51 17.94 11.67
CA VAL A 38 -13.66 16.83 10.70
C VAL A 38 -14.63 15.79 11.22
N LEU A 39 -14.47 15.36 12.48
CA LEU A 39 -15.35 14.37 13.12
C LEU A 39 -16.79 14.87 13.24
N LEU A 40 -16.99 16.16 13.56
CA LEU A 40 -18.32 16.77 13.62
C LEU A 40 -18.98 16.81 12.25
N LEU A 41 -18.24 17.11 11.18
CA LEU A 41 -18.76 17.06 9.81
C LEU A 41 -19.08 15.63 9.39
N ALA A 42 -18.21 14.67 9.68
CA ALA A 42 -18.45 13.25 9.43
C ALA A 42 -19.68 12.75 10.23
N GLY A 43 -19.80 13.13 11.49
CA GLY A 43 -20.95 12.84 12.34
C GLY A 43 -22.26 13.40 11.75
N TRP A 44 -22.23 14.63 11.22
CA TRP A 44 -23.41 15.20 10.53
C TRP A 44 -23.78 14.42 9.26
N VAL A 45 -22.79 13.97 8.49
CA VAL A 45 -23.02 13.13 7.30
C VAL A 45 -23.69 11.83 7.69
N LEU A 46 -23.22 11.17 8.75
CA LEU A 46 -23.71 9.89 9.24
C LEU A 46 -25.01 10.03 10.05
N TYR A 47 -25.23 11.21 10.67
CA TYR A 47 -26.39 11.41 11.53
C TYR A 47 -27.71 11.20 10.80
N SER A 48 -28.52 10.27 11.29
CA SER A 48 -29.88 10.03 10.83
C SER A 48 -30.73 9.55 12.00
N LYS A 49 -31.95 10.10 12.14
CA LYS A 49 -32.95 9.55 13.10
C LYS A 49 -33.25 8.06 12.83
N LYS A 50 -32.95 7.60 11.61
CA LYS A 50 -33.10 6.21 11.17
C LYS A 50 -31.82 5.39 11.29
N LEU A 51 -30.74 5.92 11.88
CA LEU A 51 -29.46 5.22 11.96
C LEU A 51 -29.57 3.90 12.72
N LEU A 52 -30.18 3.92 13.91
CA LEU A 52 -30.32 2.72 14.71
C LEU A 52 -31.20 1.66 14.04
N PRO A 53 -32.39 1.99 13.47
CA PRO A 53 -33.16 1.05 12.65
C PRO A 53 -32.40 0.55 11.42
N PHE A 54 -31.59 1.41 10.77
CA PHE A 54 -30.75 1.01 9.64
C PHE A 54 -29.67 0.00 10.07
N LEU A 55 -28.96 0.26 11.16
CA LEU A 55 -27.95 -0.67 11.71
C LEU A 55 -28.57 -2.02 12.08
N LYS A 56 -29.73 -2.02 12.77
CA LYS A 56 -30.48 -3.26 13.10
C LYS A 56 -30.86 -4.05 11.85
N LYS A 57 -31.32 -3.36 10.79
CA LYS A 57 -31.68 -3.99 9.52
C LYS A 57 -30.51 -4.63 8.81
N HIS A 58 -29.31 -4.01 8.92
CA HIS A 58 -28.08 -4.42 8.23
C HIS A 58 -27.07 -5.08 9.16
N ILE A 59 -27.47 -5.51 10.36
CA ILE A 59 -26.57 -6.10 11.37
C ILE A 59 -25.78 -7.29 10.80
N PHE A 60 -26.42 -8.11 10.00
CA PHE A 60 -25.77 -9.27 9.38
C PHE A 60 -24.77 -8.85 8.30
N ASP A 61 -25.03 -7.77 7.53
CA ASP A 61 -24.06 -7.23 6.57
C ASP A 61 -22.85 -6.64 7.30
N ILE A 62 -23.06 -5.98 8.44
CA ILE A 62 -22.01 -5.46 9.31
C ILE A 62 -21.18 -6.62 9.88
N PHE A 63 -21.82 -7.65 10.38
CA PHE A 63 -21.15 -8.85 10.89
C PHE A 63 -20.27 -9.51 9.81
N LEU A 64 -20.78 -9.69 8.58
CA LEU A 64 -19.99 -10.24 7.47
C LEU A 64 -18.80 -9.33 7.10
N ALA A 65 -18.98 -8.01 7.10
CA ALA A 65 -17.89 -7.07 6.86
C ALA A 65 -16.81 -7.18 7.95
N CYS A 66 -17.20 -7.32 9.22
CA CYS A 66 -16.25 -7.56 10.31
C CYS A 66 -15.53 -8.91 10.18
N CYS A 67 -16.23 -9.96 9.81
CA CYS A 67 -15.61 -11.28 9.57
C CYS A 67 -14.59 -11.20 8.42
N LEU A 68 -14.92 -10.52 7.32
CA LEU A 68 -14.00 -10.29 6.21
C LEU A 68 -12.78 -9.47 6.63
N PHE A 69 -12.97 -8.43 7.45
CA PHE A 69 -11.86 -7.65 8.01
C PHE A 69 -10.92 -8.55 8.84
N ILE A 70 -11.46 -9.33 9.77
CA ILE A 70 -10.66 -10.21 10.65
C ILE A 70 -9.92 -11.27 9.83
N ALA A 71 -10.60 -11.89 8.85
CA ALA A 71 -9.98 -12.89 7.98
C ALA A 71 -8.85 -12.27 7.12
N ALA A 72 -9.09 -11.12 6.51
CA ALA A 72 -8.09 -10.40 5.73
C ALA A 72 -6.89 -9.99 6.60
N PHE A 73 -7.14 -9.43 7.77
CA PHE A 73 -6.11 -9.05 8.73
C PHE A 73 -5.23 -10.24 9.12
N ALA A 74 -5.84 -11.37 9.46
CA ALA A 74 -5.11 -12.59 9.82
C ALA A 74 -4.24 -13.11 8.66
N ILE A 75 -4.78 -13.11 7.43
CA ILE A 75 -4.04 -13.55 6.23
C ILE A 75 -2.88 -12.60 5.91
N TYR A 76 -3.10 -11.29 5.98
CA TYR A 76 -2.05 -10.31 5.66
C TYR A 76 -0.97 -10.25 6.75
N LEU A 77 -1.31 -10.59 7.98
CA LEU A 77 -0.33 -10.71 9.08
C LEU A 77 0.42 -12.05 9.05
N TYR A 78 -0.13 -13.10 8.42
CA TYR A 78 0.45 -14.45 8.43
C TYR A 78 1.88 -14.47 7.91
N LYS A 79 2.82 -14.92 8.75
CA LYS A 79 4.26 -14.98 8.45
C LYS A 79 4.84 -13.68 7.88
N ILE A 80 4.43 -12.51 8.39
CA ILE A 80 4.83 -11.20 7.86
C ILE A 80 6.34 -10.96 7.96
N ASP A 81 7.00 -11.57 8.93
CA ASP A 81 8.45 -11.45 9.14
C ASP A 81 9.28 -12.39 8.24
N VAL A 82 8.62 -13.31 7.53
CA VAL A 82 9.30 -14.37 6.74
C VAL A 82 8.97 -14.25 5.25
N ILE A 83 7.73 -13.92 4.90
CA ILE A 83 7.22 -13.86 3.52
C ILE A 83 6.73 -12.42 3.22
N THR A 84 7.21 -11.71 2.25
CA THR A 84 8.41 -11.97 1.42
C THR A 84 9.67 -11.81 2.27
N PRO A 85 10.78 -12.53 1.98
CA PRO A 85 11.98 -12.46 2.82
C PRO A 85 12.58 -11.04 2.81
N GLY A 86 12.90 -10.54 4.00
CA GLY A 86 13.59 -9.28 4.20
C GLY A 86 12.71 -8.03 4.16
N VAL A 87 13.40 -6.90 4.01
CA VAL A 87 12.80 -5.55 3.99
C VAL A 87 13.55 -4.67 2.99
N HIS A 88 12.84 -3.85 2.25
CA HIS A 88 13.43 -2.91 1.31
C HIS A 88 13.87 -1.61 2.00
N LEU A 89 14.89 -0.95 1.45
CA LEU A 89 15.40 0.33 2.00
C LEU A 89 14.33 1.43 2.05
N ASP A 90 13.41 1.47 1.07
CA ASP A 90 12.31 2.45 1.11
C ASP A 90 11.37 2.24 2.32
N GLU A 91 11.11 0.97 2.72
CA GLU A 91 10.33 0.70 3.93
C GLU A 91 11.07 1.19 5.19
N ILE A 92 12.40 1.07 5.22
CA ILE A 92 13.22 1.61 6.31
C ILE A 92 13.23 3.14 6.31
N THR A 93 13.26 3.76 5.15
CA THR A 93 13.14 5.21 5.03
C THR A 93 11.80 5.70 5.59
N VAL A 94 10.70 5.02 5.26
CA VAL A 94 9.38 5.27 5.84
C VAL A 94 9.40 5.07 7.36
N ALA A 95 10.06 4.02 7.86
CA ALA A 95 10.15 3.75 9.30
C ALA A 95 10.89 4.86 10.06
N LYS A 96 12.08 5.27 9.57
CA LYS A 96 12.87 6.37 10.16
C LYS A 96 12.11 7.71 10.11
N ALA A 97 11.46 8.01 8.99
CA ALA A 97 10.60 9.20 8.87
C ALA A 97 9.42 9.15 9.86
N SER A 98 8.85 7.96 10.08
CA SER A 98 7.74 7.76 11.02
C SER A 98 8.15 7.99 12.48
N GLU A 99 9.33 7.53 12.89
CA GLU A 99 9.87 7.82 14.23
C GLU A 99 10.14 9.31 14.42
N LEU A 100 10.74 9.97 13.42
CA LEU A 100 11.03 11.41 13.44
C LEU A 100 9.75 12.24 13.59
N VAL A 101 8.75 11.96 12.77
CA VAL A 101 7.46 12.65 12.77
C VAL A 101 6.70 12.40 14.07
N PHE A 102 6.70 11.17 14.57
CA PHE A 102 6.00 10.78 15.79
C PHE A 102 6.62 11.43 17.04
N ALA A 103 7.93 11.64 17.06
CA ALA A 103 8.65 12.31 18.14
C ALA A 103 8.59 13.84 18.08
N SER A 104 8.01 14.42 17.02
CA SER A 104 7.91 15.88 16.87
C SER A 104 6.95 16.50 17.89
N SER A 105 7.32 17.67 18.42
CA SER A 105 6.46 18.47 19.31
C SER A 105 5.31 19.18 18.59
N GLU A 106 5.39 19.31 17.26
CA GLU A 106 4.34 19.87 16.40
C GLU A 106 3.88 18.84 15.37
N TYR A 107 2.69 19.02 14.85
CA TYR A 107 2.21 18.20 13.72
C TYR A 107 2.95 18.59 12.45
N VAL A 108 3.53 17.62 11.80
CA VAL A 108 4.21 17.76 10.50
C VAL A 108 3.26 17.28 9.42
N PRO A 109 2.72 18.14 8.52
CA PRO A 109 1.76 17.71 7.51
C PRO A 109 2.39 16.95 6.33
N PHE A 110 3.71 17.18 6.09
CA PHE A 110 4.45 16.61 4.98
C PHE A 110 5.93 16.48 5.33
N VAL A 111 6.59 15.43 4.89
CA VAL A 111 8.03 15.20 5.07
C VAL A 111 8.70 15.06 3.70
N ASP A 112 9.76 15.84 3.50
CA ASP A 112 10.57 15.83 2.29
C ASP A 112 11.67 14.76 2.39
N VAL A 113 11.25 13.50 2.31
CA VAL A 113 12.13 12.32 2.31
C VAL A 113 11.68 11.43 1.17
N ASN A 114 12.62 10.91 0.36
CA ASN A 114 12.33 10.04 -0.78
C ASN A 114 11.24 10.64 -1.71
N TYR A 115 11.42 11.90 -2.12
CA TYR A 115 10.51 12.70 -2.95
C TYR A 115 9.18 13.07 -2.27
N GLY A 116 9.11 13.01 -0.96
CA GLY A 116 8.04 13.57 -0.16
C GLY A 116 6.84 12.66 0.13
N HIS A 117 6.43 12.69 1.40
CA HIS A 117 5.32 11.91 1.93
C HIS A 117 4.36 12.74 2.79
N PRO A 118 3.04 12.69 2.55
CA PRO A 118 2.06 13.15 3.52
C PRO A 118 2.10 12.26 4.77
N THR A 119 1.99 12.85 5.96
CA THR A 119 2.38 12.20 7.20
C THR A 119 1.36 11.34 7.95
N PRO A 120 0.04 11.32 7.68
CA PRO A 120 -0.89 10.53 8.49
C PRO A 120 -0.54 9.04 8.58
N LEU A 121 -0.04 8.42 7.50
CA LEU A 121 0.43 7.03 7.55
C LEU A 121 1.70 6.91 8.40
N LEU A 122 2.60 7.90 8.32
CA LEU A 122 3.83 7.92 9.11
C LEU A 122 3.52 7.99 10.62
N TYR A 123 2.53 8.80 11.05
CA TYR A 123 2.07 8.83 12.43
C TYR A 123 1.51 7.46 12.89
N LEU A 124 0.71 6.79 12.04
CA LEU A 124 0.20 5.45 12.36
C LEU A 124 1.32 4.41 12.44
N THR A 125 2.32 4.53 11.57
CA THR A 125 3.50 3.65 11.58
C THR A 125 4.37 3.92 12.80
N GLY A 126 4.61 5.20 13.15
CA GLY A 126 5.33 5.59 14.38
C GLY A 126 4.63 5.06 15.64
N LEU A 127 3.31 5.21 15.72
CA LEU A 127 2.52 4.63 16.82
C LEU A 127 2.65 3.10 16.86
N SER A 128 2.63 2.43 15.72
CA SER A 128 2.80 0.98 15.66
C SER A 128 4.18 0.56 16.14
N ILE A 129 5.23 1.28 15.75
CA ILE A 129 6.61 1.04 16.19
C ILE A 129 6.75 1.27 17.71
N GLU A 130 6.12 2.30 18.25
CA GLU A 130 6.15 2.58 19.69
C GLU A 130 5.46 1.48 20.50
N LEU A 131 4.33 0.95 20.01
CA LEU A 131 3.55 -0.07 20.71
C LEU A 131 4.10 -1.49 20.58
N VAL A 132 4.68 -1.84 19.42
CA VAL A 132 5.07 -3.22 19.08
C VAL A 132 6.60 -3.38 19.03
N GLY A 133 7.35 -2.28 18.97
CA GLY A 133 8.78 -2.26 18.78
C GLY A 133 9.20 -2.18 17.31
N ARG A 134 10.52 -2.09 17.08
CA ARG A 134 11.12 -1.98 15.73
C ARG A 134 11.14 -3.35 15.01
N THR A 135 9.99 -3.78 14.54
CA THR A 135 9.81 -5.05 13.84
C THR A 135 9.19 -4.83 12.45
N LEU A 136 9.34 -5.81 11.55
CA LEU A 136 8.64 -5.75 10.24
C LEU A 136 7.12 -5.75 10.43
N ALA A 137 6.63 -6.52 11.40
CA ALA A 137 5.21 -6.52 11.74
C ALA A 137 4.72 -5.12 12.11
N ALA A 138 5.43 -4.41 13.01
CA ALA A 138 5.08 -3.04 13.40
C ALA A 138 5.10 -2.07 12.22
N LEU A 139 6.13 -2.16 11.36
CA LEU A 139 6.28 -1.30 10.19
C LEU A 139 5.13 -1.48 9.19
N ARG A 140 4.71 -2.73 8.95
CA ARG A 140 3.70 -3.09 7.94
C ARG A 140 2.26 -3.09 8.48
N LEU A 141 2.07 -3.04 9.82
CA LEU A 141 0.76 -3.13 10.46
C LEU A 141 -0.28 -2.11 9.94
N PRO A 142 0.03 -0.82 9.75
CA PRO A 142 -0.93 0.12 9.18
C PRO A 142 -1.41 -0.29 7.78
N SER A 143 -0.52 -0.75 6.90
CA SER A 143 -0.89 -1.24 5.56
C SER A 143 -1.77 -2.50 5.65
N ILE A 144 -1.47 -3.42 6.55
CA ILE A 144 -2.29 -4.61 6.82
C ILE A 144 -3.71 -4.21 7.23
N ILE A 145 -3.84 -3.25 8.15
CA ILE A 145 -5.15 -2.74 8.62
C ILE A 145 -5.92 -2.12 7.46
N PHE A 146 -5.31 -1.23 6.68
CA PHE A 146 -5.98 -0.59 5.54
C PHE A 146 -6.34 -1.59 4.44
N GLY A 147 -5.51 -2.61 4.20
CA GLY A 147 -5.82 -3.70 3.29
C GLY A 147 -7.06 -4.49 3.74
N ALA A 148 -7.13 -4.85 5.02
CA ALA A 148 -8.28 -5.54 5.59
C ALA A 148 -9.55 -4.66 5.58
N LEU A 149 -9.43 -3.37 5.90
CA LEU A 149 -10.52 -2.39 5.78
C LEU A 149 -11.01 -2.25 4.34
N SER A 150 -10.11 -2.34 3.35
CA SER A 150 -10.45 -2.28 1.93
C SER A 150 -11.37 -3.44 1.53
N VAL A 151 -11.13 -4.64 2.03
CA VAL A 151 -11.98 -5.81 1.78
C VAL A 151 -13.37 -5.62 2.39
N ALA A 152 -13.43 -5.17 3.64
CA ALA A 152 -14.71 -4.90 4.33
C ALA A 152 -15.50 -3.78 3.64
N ALA A 153 -14.83 -2.69 3.25
CA ALA A 153 -15.43 -1.58 2.52
C ALA A 153 -15.92 -2.01 1.13
N PHE A 154 -15.18 -2.87 0.45
CA PHE A 154 -15.56 -3.41 -0.86
C PHE A 154 -16.83 -4.27 -0.77
N TYR A 155 -16.95 -5.11 0.27
CA TYR A 155 -18.20 -5.83 0.54
C TYR A 155 -19.38 -4.86 0.67
N ILE A 156 -19.24 -3.79 1.46
CA ILE A 156 -20.29 -2.77 1.62
C ILE A 156 -20.62 -2.09 0.28
N LEU A 157 -19.60 -1.78 -0.53
CA LEU A 157 -19.78 -1.22 -1.87
C LEU A 157 -20.60 -2.16 -2.76
N LEU A 158 -20.26 -3.44 -2.80
CA LEU A 158 -20.98 -4.43 -3.60
C LEU A 158 -22.41 -4.64 -3.12
N ARG A 159 -22.69 -4.53 -1.81
CA ARG A 159 -24.06 -4.60 -1.25
C ARG A 159 -25.01 -3.50 -1.76
N LEU A 160 -24.47 -2.46 -2.37
CA LEU A 160 -25.31 -1.46 -3.06
C LEU A 160 -25.91 -1.99 -4.37
N PHE A 161 -25.35 -3.04 -4.95
CA PHE A 161 -25.70 -3.56 -6.28
C PHE A 161 -26.14 -5.02 -6.29
N PHE A 162 -25.61 -5.82 -5.37
CA PHE A 162 -25.73 -7.28 -5.40
C PHE A 162 -26.31 -7.84 -4.09
N ASN A 163 -26.76 -9.08 -4.14
CA ASN A 163 -27.15 -9.85 -2.97
C ASN A 163 -25.94 -10.22 -2.09
N LYS A 164 -26.20 -10.78 -0.90
CA LYS A 164 -25.17 -11.12 0.07
C LYS A 164 -24.16 -12.13 -0.47
N THR A 165 -24.61 -13.16 -1.17
CA THR A 165 -23.77 -14.25 -1.69
C THR A 165 -22.75 -13.71 -2.70
N VAL A 166 -23.21 -12.98 -3.73
CA VAL A 166 -22.32 -12.38 -4.75
C VAL A 166 -21.34 -11.42 -4.10
N SER A 167 -21.82 -10.53 -3.20
CA SER A 167 -20.95 -9.58 -2.50
C SER A 167 -19.90 -10.27 -1.65
N LEU A 168 -20.27 -11.32 -0.92
CA LEU A 168 -19.33 -12.09 -0.09
C LEU A 168 -18.25 -12.76 -0.92
N PHE A 169 -18.63 -13.54 -1.93
CA PHE A 169 -17.66 -14.28 -2.73
C PHE A 169 -16.74 -13.37 -3.55
N SER A 170 -17.28 -12.29 -4.14
CA SER A 170 -16.42 -11.31 -4.84
C SER A 170 -15.46 -10.61 -3.91
N SER A 171 -15.83 -10.35 -2.66
CA SER A 171 -14.93 -9.78 -1.65
C SER A 171 -13.89 -10.79 -1.16
N LEU A 172 -14.24 -12.07 -1.04
CA LEU A 172 -13.29 -13.15 -0.75
C LEU A 172 -12.27 -13.31 -1.88
N LEU A 173 -12.70 -13.27 -3.14
CA LEU A 173 -11.81 -13.31 -4.29
C LEU A 173 -10.85 -12.12 -4.30
N MET A 174 -11.34 -10.90 -4.03
CA MET A 174 -10.49 -9.72 -3.91
C MET A 174 -9.51 -9.85 -2.73
N MET A 175 -9.96 -10.33 -1.57
CA MET A 175 -9.15 -10.53 -0.37
C MET A 175 -7.93 -11.42 -0.61
N LEU A 176 -8.10 -12.49 -1.39
CA LEU A 176 -7.07 -13.47 -1.69
C LEU A 176 -6.41 -13.26 -3.05
N SER A 177 -6.68 -12.13 -3.70
CA SER A 177 -5.98 -11.78 -4.93
C SER A 177 -4.51 -11.47 -4.68
N TYR A 178 -3.65 -12.00 -5.54
CA TYR A 178 -2.22 -11.78 -5.48
C TYR A 178 -1.83 -10.29 -5.33
N PRO A 179 -2.36 -9.34 -6.16
CA PRO A 179 -1.98 -7.94 -6.03
C PRO A 179 -2.45 -7.29 -4.71
N LEU A 180 -3.62 -7.65 -4.18
CA LEU A 180 -4.07 -7.05 -2.91
C LEU A 180 -3.27 -7.58 -1.72
N ILE A 181 -2.88 -8.86 -1.74
CA ILE A 181 -1.99 -9.44 -0.72
C ILE A 181 -0.67 -8.67 -0.73
N ILE A 182 -0.05 -8.46 -1.90
CA ILE A 182 1.22 -7.74 -2.03
C ILE A 182 1.12 -6.34 -1.42
N VAL A 183 0.21 -5.49 -1.93
CA VAL A 183 0.13 -4.09 -1.47
C VAL A 183 -0.24 -3.97 0.00
N SER A 184 -0.96 -4.94 0.56
CA SER A 184 -1.32 -4.96 1.97
C SER A 184 -0.16 -5.35 2.90
N ARG A 185 0.91 -5.96 2.37
CA ARG A 185 2.04 -6.49 3.15
C ARG A 185 3.34 -5.71 2.96
N ILE A 186 3.28 -4.53 2.38
CA ILE A 186 4.38 -3.58 2.25
C ILE A 186 4.03 -2.26 2.94
N ALA A 187 5.02 -1.57 3.50
CA ALA A 187 4.80 -0.33 4.26
C ALA A 187 4.75 0.90 3.33
N PHE A 188 3.69 1.01 2.52
CA PHE A 188 3.50 2.11 1.57
C PHE A 188 2.10 2.70 1.60
N GLU A 189 1.98 3.97 1.17
CA GLU A 189 0.74 4.73 1.13
C GLU A 189 -0.27 4.23 0.09
N ILE A 190 0.10 3.27 -0.75
CA ILE A 190 -0.80 2.72 -1.77
C ILE A 190 -1.99 2.00 -1.16
N THR A 191 -1.80 1.31 -0.03
CA THR A 191 -2.89 0.55 0.61
C THR A 191 -3.96 1.45 1.23
N PRO A 192 -3.64 2.50 2.02
CA PRO A 192 -4.64 3.49 2.41
C PRO A 192 -5.24 4.24 1.22
N SER A 193 -4.49 4.48 0.14
CA SER A 193 -5.03 5.05 -1.10
C SER A 193 -6.14 4.18 -1.68
N LEU A 194 -5.92 2.87 -1.80
CA LEU A 194 -6.90 1.91 -2.26
C LEU A 194 -8.15 1.89 -1.37
N PHE A 195 -7.97 1.93 -0.06
CA PHE A 195 -9.08 2.02 0.89
C PHE A 195 -9.94 3.26 0.64
N PHE A 196 -9.33 4.45 0.54
CA PHE A 196 -10.06 5.70 0.29
C PHE A 196 -10.69 5.75 -1.10
N GLN A 197 -10.12 5.09 -2.12
CA GLN A 197 -10.78 4.92 -3.41
C GLN A 197 -12.10 4.15 -3.25
N ILE A 198 -12.09 3.00 -2.57
CA ILE A 198 -13.28 2.18 -2.34
C ILE A 198 -14.31 2.94 -1.50
N VAL A 199 -13.88 3.56 -0.40
CA VAL A 199 -14.76 4.34 0.50
C VAL A 199 -15.39 5.52 -0.24
N THR A 200 -14.69 6.18 -1.16
CA THR A 200 -15.21 7.28 -1.97
C THR A 200 -16.25 6.81 -2.99
N MET A 201 -16.07 5.60 -3.56
CA MET A 201 -17.05 5.05 -4.50
C MET A 201 -18.41 4.79 -3.85
N ILE A 202 -18.48 4.48 -2.55
CA ILE A 202 -19.75 4.24 -1.84
C ILE A 202 -20.68 5.47 -1.89
N PRO A 203 -20.31 6.64 -1.36
CA PRO A 203 -21.15 7.83 -1.44
C PRO A 203 -21.33 8.35 -2.87
N LEU A 204 -20.36 8.14 -3.78
CA LEU A 204 -20.52 8.47 -5.19
C LEU A 204 -21.70 7.72 -5.83
N PHE A 205 -21.77 6.41 -5.66
CA PHE A 205 -22.88 5.61 -6.16
C PHE A 205 -24.19 5.89 -5.43
N LEU A 206 -24.14 6.23 -4.14
CA LEU A 206 -25.32 6.69 -3.41
C LEU A 206 -25.81 8.05 -3.90
N ALA A 207 -24.93 9.00 -4.21
CA ALA A 207 -25.27 10.28 -4.81
C ALA A 207 -25.91 10.11 -6.19
N TRP A 208 -25.36 9.19 -7.00
CA TRP A 208 -25.91 8.86 -8.30
C TRP A 208 -27.33 8.23 -8.20
N LYS A 209 -27.57 7.35 -7.19
CA LYS A 209 -28.87 6.66 -7.01
C LYS A 209 -29.90 7.51 -6.27
N LYS A 210 -29.50 8.22 -5.21
CA LYS A 210 -30.43 8.83 -4.23
C LYS A 210 -30.40 10.35 -4.17
N ASN A 211 -29.45 11.00 -4.84
CA ASN A 211 -29.35 12.45 -4.97
C ASN A 211 -29.47 13.26 -3.65
N ASN A 212 -28.81 12.81 -2.57
CA ASN A 212 -28.84 13.48 -1.27
C ASN A 212 -27.58 14.34 -1.07
N LEU A 213 -27.74 15.55 -0.53
CA LEU A 213 -26.66 16.52 -0.24
C LEU A 213 -25.53 15.93 0.61
N ARG A 214 -25.85 15.07 1.58
CA ARG A 214 -24.87 14.45 2.48
C ARG A 214 -23.86 13.56 1.76
N TYR A 215 -24.25 12.94 0.65
CA TYR A 215 -23.34 12.09 -0.11
C TYR A 215 -22.24 12.92 -0.77
N TYR A 216 -22.52 14.17 -1.20
CA TYR A 216 -21.49 15.05 -1.75
C TYR A 216 -20.49 15.49 -0.67
N ALA A 217 -20.95 15.77 0.54
CA ALA A 217 -20.05 16.01 1.66
C ALA A 217 -19.22 14.77 2.00
N ALA A 218 -19.82 13.56 1.96
CA ALA A 218 -19.11 12.31 2.20
C ALA A 218 -18.04 12.01 1.14
N ILE A 219 -18.35 12.29 -0.16
CA ILE A 219 -17.36 12.21 -1.23
C ILE A 219 -16.21 13.19 -0.94
N GLY A 220 -16.52 14.43 -0.56
CA GLY A 220 -15.51 15.42 -0.21
C GLY A 220 -14.61 15.00 0.94
N LEU A 221 -15.20 14.51 2.04
CA LEU A 221 -14.43 14.01 3.19
C LEU A 221 -13.49 12.86 2.82
N SER A 222 -13.98 11.90 2.05
CA SER A 222 -13.16 10.75 1.65
C SER A 222 -12.07 11.12 0.63
N LEU A 223 -12.36 12.07 -0.30
CA LEU A 223 -11.35 12.62 -1.19
C LEU A 223 -10.27 13.39 -0.42
N GLY A 224 -10.69 14.26 0.51
CA GLY A 224 -9.75 15.02 1.35
C GLY A 224 -8.81 14.11 2.15
N ALA A 225 -9.34 13.04 2.74
CA ALA A 225 -8.53 12.05 3.46
C ALA A 225 -7.59 11.28 2.52
N GLY A 226 -8.04 10.92 1.32
CA GLY A 226 -7.23 10.23 0.34
C GLY A 226 -6.07 11.08 -0.21
N LEU A 227 -6.15 12.41 -0.19
CA LEU A 227 -5.03 13.29 -0.58
C LEU A 227 -3.80 13.15 0.31
N TYR A 228 -3.95 12.64 1.52
CA TYR A 228 -2.85 12.30 2.44
C TYR A 228 -2.27 10.90 2.22
N THR A 229 -2.60 10.26 1.12
CA THR A 229 -2.11 8.94 0.77
C THR A 229 -1.17 8.99 -0.44
N TYR A 230 -1.11 7.94 -1.21
CA TYR A 230 -0.24 7.82 -2.37
C TYR A 230 -0.45 8.93 -3.39
N VAL A 231 0.64 9.44 -3.98
CA VAL A 231 0.60 10.55 -4.95
C VAL A 231 -0.37 10.31 -6.12
N GLY A 232 -0.50 9.07 -6.58
CA GLY A 232 -1.45 8.68 -7.64
C GLY A 232 -2.93 8.85 -7.27
N PHE A 233 -3.26 8.99 -5.98
CA PHE A 233 -4.63 9.31 -5.56
C PHE A 233 -5.10 10.67 -6.07
N ARG A 234 -4.19 11.61 -6.35
CA ARG A 234 -4.53 12.95 -6.88
C ARG A 234 -5.26 12.86 -8.22
N THR A 235 -4.83 11.95 -9.11
CA THR A 235 -5.50 11.69 -10.40
C THR A 235 -6.90 11.12 -10.18
N PHE A 236 -7.06 10.18 -9.25
CA PHE A 236 -8.37 9.66 -8.86
C PHE A 236 -9.27 10.77 -8.30
N ALA A 237 -8.73 11.63 -7.42
CA ALA A 237 -9.47 12.72 -6.81
C ALA A 237 -10.00 13.71 -7.87
N LEU A 238 -9.19 14.06 -8.85
CA LEU A 238 -9.61 14.94 -9.96
C LEU A 238 -10.74 14.32 -10.79
N ILE A 239 -10.62 13.04 -11.14
CA ILE A 239 -11.63 12.33 -11.92
C ILE A 239 -12.95 12.22 -11.14
N ILE A 240 -12.90 11.82 -9.86
CA ILE A 240 -14.09 11.71 -9.02
C ILE A 240 -14.71 13.08 -8.74
N PHE A 241 -13.89 14.12 -8.55
CA PHE A 241 -14.38 15.49 -8.39
C PHE A 241 -15.18 15.93 -9.62
N ALA A 242 -14.62 15.78 -10.83
CA ALA A 242 -15.30 16.10 -12.08
C ALA A 242 -16.58 15.28 -12.27
N LEU A 243 -16.55 13.97 -12.02
CA LEU A 243 -17.70 13.09 -12.10
C LEU A 243 -18.78 13.46 -11.08
N SER A 244 -18.39 13.85 -9.87
CA SER A 244 -19.31 14.32 -8.82
C SER A 244 -20.00 15.62 -9.18
N ILE A 245 -19.29 16.58 -9.81
CA ILE A 245 -19.87 17.81 -10.35
C ILE A 245 -20.87 17.47 -11.44
N PHE A 246 -20.51 16.63 -12.40
CA PHE A 246 -21.41 16.19 -13.46
C PHE A 246 -22.71 15.56 -12.89
N ILE A 247 -22.60 14.67 -11.92
CA ILE A 247 -23.75 14.05 -11.24
C ILE A 247 -24.57 15.13 -10.49
N ALA A 248 -23.91 16.07 -9.81
CA ALA A 248 -24.55 17.13 -9.06
C ALA A 248 -25.41 18.03 -9.95
N ILE A 249 -24.87 18.46 -11.11
CA ILE A 249 -25.56 19.32 -12.08
C ILE A 249 -26.70 18.56 -12.74
N ARG A 250 -26.46 17.35 -13.23
CA ARG A 250 -27.48 16.53 -13.92
C ARG A 250 -28.68 16.21 -13.05
N HIS A 251 -28.48 16.01 -11.75
CA HIS A 251 -29.57 15.72 -10.80
C HIS A 251 -30.08 16.97 -10.07
N ALA A 252 -29.62 18.16 -10.43
CA ALA A 252 -30.11 19.38 -9.82
C ALA A 252 -31.47 19.77 -10.38
N LYS A 253 -32.42 20.09 -9.50
CA LYS A 253 -33.73 20.66 -9.89
C LYS A 253 -33.60 22.12 -10.38
N ASN A 254 -32.60 22.82 -9.88
CA ASN A 254 -32.26 24.20 -10.28
C ASN A 254 -30.77 24.46 -9.99
N PHE A 255 -30.22 25.54 -10.55
CA PHE A 255 -28.83 25.93 -10.42
C PHE A 255 -28.37 26.06 -8.95
N LYS A 256 -29.17 26.67 -8.07
CA LYS A 256 -28.88 26.86 -6.65
C LYS A 256 -28.64 25.50 -5.93
N LYS A 257 -29.45 24.48 -6.22
CA LYS A 257 -29.29 23.14 -5.64
C LYS A 257 -28.04 22.42 -6.19
N GLY A 258 -27.71 22.64 -7.46
CA GLY A 258 -26.46 22.16 -8.05
C GLY A 258 -25.26 22.76 -7.31
N LEU A 259 -25.24 24.08 -7.16
CA LEU A 259 -24.17 24.80 -6.46
C LEU A 259 -24.02 24.36 -4.98
N GLN A 260 -25.14 24.12 -4.28
CA GLN A 260 -25.08 23.59 -2.90
C GLN A 260 -24.39 22.24 -2.81
N LYS A 261 -24.59 21.33 -3.77
CA LYS A 261 -23.95 20.00 -3.79
C LYS A 261 -22.44 20.15 -4.05
N VAL A 262 -22.08 20.96 -5.05
CA VAL A 262 -20.67 21.24 -5.37
C VAL A 262 -19.98 21.94 -4.20
N GLY A 263 -20.65 22.90 -3.56
CA GLY A 263 -20.13 23.56 -2.37
C GLY A 263 -19.86 22.58 -1.22
N LEU A 264 -20.76 21.63 -0.94
CA LEU A 264 -20.55 20.62 0.09
C LEU A 264 -19.44 19.63 -0.26
N LEU A 265 -19.26 19.30 -1.53
CA LEU A 265 -18.14 18.50 -2.01
C LEU A 265 -16.80 19.21 -1.73
N ILE A 266 -16.70 20.48 -2.12
CA ILE A 266 -15.51 21.32 -1.89
C ILE A 266 -15.23 21.48 -0.40
N VAL A 267 -16.24 21.84 0.39
CA VAL A 267 -16.11 21.99 1.85
C VAL A 267 -15.61 20.69 2.48
N GLY A 268 -16.14 19.53 2.05
CA GLY A 268 -15.68 18.24 2.55
C GLY A 268 -14.19 17.98 2.26
N ILE A 269 -13.72 18.29 1.05
CA ILE A 269 -12.29 18.17 0.69
C ILE A 269 -11.46 19.15 1.52
N CYS A 270 -11.83 20.43 1.51
CA CYS A 270 -11.05 21.49 2.16
C CYS A 270 -10.94 21.26 3.67
N VAL A 271 -12.05 20.91 4.34
CA VAL A 271 -12.04 20.70 5.79
C VAL A 271 -11.05 19.60 6.20
N VAL A 272 -10.92 18.53 5.44
CA VAL A 272 -9.95 17.47 5.77
C VAL A 272 -8.53 17.87 5.38
N ALA A 273 -8.37 18.53 4.22
CA ALA A 273 -7.06 18.78 3.65
C ALA A 273 -6.39 20.09 4.14
N ILE A 274 -6.98 20.82 5.11
CA ILE A 274 -6.46 22.12 5.60
C ILE A 274 -4.97 22.07 5.93
N PRO A 275 -4.43 21.16 6.75
CA PRO A 275 -3.00 21.18 7.07
C PRO A 275 -2.12 21.00 5.82
N LEU A 276 -2.50 20.07 4.92
CA LEU A 276 -1.76 19.82 3.69
C LEU A 276 -1.84 21.03 2.72
N PHE A 277 -3.01 21.61 2.55
CA PHE A 277 -3.19 22.78 1.67
C PHE A 277 -2.46 24.01 2.21
N SER A 278 -2.52 24.26 3.52
CA SER A 278 -1.78 25.34 4.15
C SER A 278 -0.26 25.20 3.96
N TYR A 279 0.26 23.99 4.13
CA TYR A 279 1.67 23.68 3.88
C TYR A 279 2.03 23.90 2.40
N SER A 280 1.16 23.50 1.48
CA SER A 280 1.40 23.57 0.04
C SER A 280 1.50 25.01 -0.52
N ILE A 281 1.03 26.03 0.20
CA ILE A 281 1.11 27.43 -0.24
C ILE A 281 2.56 27.87 -0.41
N ILE A 282 3.45 27.47 0.50
CA ILE A 282 4.86 27.84 0.46
C ILE A 282 5.71 26.70 -0.12
N HIS A 283 5.34 25.43 0.13
CA HIS A 283 6.11 24.25 -0.23
C HIS A 283 5.54 23.46 -1.42
N ALA A 284 4.94 24.16 -2.39
CA ALA A 284 4.30 23.52 -3.56
C ALA A 284 5.30 22.63 -4.35
N ASP A 285 6.55 23.07 -4.46
CA ASP A 285 7.58 22.32 -5.20
C ASP A 285 7.88 20.98 -4.56
N GLN A 286 8.03 20.92 -3.24
CA GLN A 286 8.25 19.67 -2.49
C GLN A 286 7.08 18.69 -2.68
N ILE A 287 5.83 19.19 -2.57
CA ILE A 287 4.63 18.36 -2.76
C ILE A 287 4.52 17.81 -4.19
N MET A 288 5.02 18.56 -5.17
CA MET A 288 4.95 18.17 -6.58
C MET A 288 6.20 17.43 -7.06
N GLU A 289 7.26 17.36 -6.27
CA GLU A 289 8.56 16.82 -6.67
C GLU A 289 8.45 15.39 -7.18
N ARG A 290 7.82 14.50 -6.42
CA ARG A 290 7.61 13.10 -6.83
C ARG A 290 6.86 12.97 -8.15
N ALA A 291 5.86 13.81 -8.38
CA ALA A 291 5.10 13.81 -9.63
C ALA A 291 5.96 14.34 -10.81
N LYS A 292 6.81 15.33 -10.55
CA LYS A 292 7.73 15.88 -11.56
C LYS A 292 8.82 14.86 -11.93
N VAL A 293 9.46 14.24 -10.94
CA VAL A 293 10.56 13.28 -11.14
C VAL A 293 10.09 12.03 -11.89
N LEU A 294 8.89 11.55 -11.60
CA LEU A 294 8.35 10.32 -12.21
C LEU A 294 7.55 10.57 -13.50
N SER A 295 7.33 11.82 -13.90
CA SER A 295 6.57 12.12 -15.11
C SER A 295 7.35 11.80 -16.38
N LEU A 296 6.78 11.01 -17.26
CA LEU A 296 7.30 10.73 -18.60
C LEU A 296 7.69 12.00 -19.36
N PHE A 297 6.92 13.08 -19.18
CA PHE A 297 7.14 14.34 -19.89
C PHE A 297 8.30 15.18 -19.33
N ASN A 298 8.79 14.88 -18.13
CA ASN A 298 9.87 15.62 -17.48
C ASN A 298 11.24 14.93 -17.59
N GLN A 299 11.32 13.83 -18.35
CA GLN A 299 12.57 13.05 -18.48
C GLN A 299 13.54 13.62 -19.53
N GLY A 300 13.22 14.77 -20.14
CA GLY A 300 14.07 15.37 -21.19
C GLY A 300 14.15 14.54 -22.49
N LEU A 301 13.18 13.66 -22.72
CA LEU A 301 13.15 12.83 -23.92
C LEU A 301 12.68 13.64 -25.15
N PRO A 302 13.25 13.36 -26.36
CA PRO A 302 12.69 13.83 -27.62
C PRO A 302 11.23 13.37 -27.80
N THR A 303 10.40 14.16 -28.48
CA THR A 303 8.98 13.86 -28.68
C THR A 303 8.74 12.47 -29.28
N GLY A 304 9.59 12.03 -30.21
CA GLY A 304 9.49 10.68 -30.80
C GLY A 304 9.69 9.57 -29.78
N GLU A 305 10.64 9.73 -28.85
CA GLU A 305 10.88 8.77 -27.78
C GLU A 305 9.73 8.77 -26.75
N VAL A 306 9.16 9.94 -26.41
CA VAL A 306 7.98 10.02 -25.55
C VAL A 306 6.81 9.21 -26.13
N VAL A 307 6.56 9.31 -27.44
CA VAL A 307 5.50 8.55 -28.11
C VAL A 307 5.80 7.05 -28.08
N THR A 308 7.03 6.65 -28.31
CA THR A 308 7.47 5.25 -28.26
C THR A 308 7.31 4.67 -26.84
N GLU A 309 7.74 5.42 -25.80
CA GLU A 309 7.59 5.01 -24.41
C GLU A 309 6.12 4.87 -24.01
N LEU A 310 5.28 5.83 -24.41
CA LEU A 310 3.83 5.76 -24.16
C LEU A 310 3.21 4.55 -24.83
N GLY A 311 3.55 4.28 -26.11
CA GLY A 311 3.09 3.10 -26.84
C GLY A 311 3.53 1.79 -26.18
N GLY A 312 4.80 1.73 -25.75
CA GLY A 312 5.35 0.59 -25.02
C GLY A 312 4.66 0.36 -23.67
N SER A 313 4.38 1.43 -22.91
CA SER A 313 3.67 1.35 -21.63
C SER A 313 2.23 0.86 -21.81
N ILE A 314 1.51 1.35 -22.82
CA ILE A 314 0.17 0.88 -23.16
C ILE A 314 0.19 -0.61 -23.56
N PHE A 315 1.15 -1.02 -24.39
CA PHE A 315 1.30 -2.42 -24.77
C PHE A 315 1.53 -3.32 -23.55
N ARG A 316 2.43 -2.92 -22.66
CA ARG A 316 2.75 -3.67 -21.44
C ARG A 316 1.59 -3.78 -20.45
N LEU A 317 0.56 -2.91 -20.52
CA LEU A 317 -0.67 -3.08 -19.73
C LEU A 317 -1.38 -4.42 -19.98
N THR A 318 -1.14 -5.06 -21.12
CA THR A 318 -1.66 -6.42 -21.39
C THR A 318 -1.19 -7.42 -20.32
N ASN A 319 -0.03 -7.16 -19.68
CA ASN A 319 0.49 -7.96 -18.58
C ASN A 319 -0.34 -7.86 -17.27
N LEU A 320 -1.38 -7.07 -17.25
CA LEU A 320 -2.38 -7.16 -16.17
C LEU A 320 -2.98 -8.57 -16.09
N PHE A 321 -3.17 -9.23 -17.22
CA PHE A 321 -3.86 -10.51 -17.31
C PHE A 321 -3.13 -11.58 -18.11
N LEU A 322 -2.34 -11.18 -19.10
CA LEU A 322 -1.68 -12.09 -20.04
C LEU A 322 -0.17 -11.84 -20.01
N PRO A 323 0.66 -12.89 -19.89
CA PRO A 323 2.09 -12.74 -19.98
C PRO A 323 2.42 -12.28 -21.42
N THR A 324 2.97 -11.09 -21.53
CA THR A 324 3.41 -10.52 -22.80
C THR A 324 4.92 -10.68 -22.95
N GLY A 325 5.40 -10.82 -24.19
CA GLY A 325 6.83 -10.83 -24.48
C GLY A 325 7.52 -9.51 -24.08
N THR A 326 8.83 -9.51 -24.03
CA THR A 326 9.62 -8.32 -23.72
C THR A 326 9.44 -7.26 -24.82
N TRP A 327 9.24 -6.00 -24.40
CA TRP A 327 9.32 -4.83 -25.28
C TRP A 327 10.65 -4.14 -24.99
N ASP A 328 11.50 -3.98 -26.00
CA ASP A 328 12.82 -3.33 -25.88
C ASP A 328 13.72 -3.91 -24.77
N ASN A 329 13.74 -5.23 -24.59
CA ASN A 329 14.47 -5.94 -23.54
C ASN A 329 14.12 -5.50 -22.10
N ARG A 330 13.02 -4.77 -21.91
CA ARG A 330 12.54 -4.39 -20.58
C ARG A 330 11.63 -5.48 -19.99
N PRO A 331 11.68 -5.68 -18.66
CA PRO A 331 10.83 -6.66 -18.02
C PRO A 331 9.35 -6.30 -18.16
N ASN A 332 8.52 -7.29 -18.40
CA ASN A 332 7.07 -7.16 -18.33
C ASN A 332 6.63 -7.29 -16.86
N GLY A 333 5.71 -6.42 -16.45
CA GLY A 333 5.29 -6.33 -15.08
C GLY A 333 6.28 -5.57 -14.20
N ASP A 334 6.02 -5.57 -12.91
CA ASP A 334 6.89 -4.90 -11.93
C ASP A 334 8.17 -5.72 -11.72
N PRO A 335 9.36 -5.18 -12.00
CA PRO A 335 10.63 -5.91 -11.83
C PRO A 335 11.06 -6.00 -10.37
N ASP A 336 10.47 -5.22 -9.48
CA ASP A 336 10.77 -5.25 -8.06
C ASP A 336 10.11 -6.49 -7.42
N LEU A 337 10.91 -7.48 -7.05
CA LEU A 337 10.43 -8.72 -6.45
C LEU A 337 9.76 -8.55 -5.09
N ARG A 338 9.89 -7.41 -4.42
CA ARG A 338 9.07 -7.06 -3.26
C ARG A 338 7.60 -6.84 -3.64
N ARG A 339 7.35 -6.31 -4.83
CA ARG A 339 6.03 -5.95 -5.37
C ARG A 339 5.50 -6.96 -6.37
N ASN A 340 6.35 -7.85 -6.85
CA ASN A 340 6.00 -8.96 -7.73
C ASN A 340 6.90 -10.17 -7.44
N PRO A 341 6.78 -10.78 -6.25
CA PRO A 341 7.70 -11.82 -5.79
C PRO A 341 7.74 -13.07 -6.66
N SER A 342 6.69 -13.36 -7.41
CA SER A 342 6.62 -14.52 -8.31
C SER A 342 6.85 -14.16 -9.78
N SER A 343 7.18 -12.91 -10.10
CA SER A 343 7.43 -12.42 -11.48
C SER A 343 6.32 -12.83 -12.46
N THR A 344 5.06 -12.72 -12.02
CA THR A 344 3.88 -13.16 -12.79
C THR A 344 3.03 -11.98 -13.26
N THR A 345 1.94 -12.26 -13.97
CA THR A 345 0.92 -11.28 -14.33
C THR A 345 0.27 -10.68 -13.09
N PHE A 346 -0.24 -9.45 -13.21
CA PHE A 346 -0.86 -8.75 -12.07
C PHE A 346 -2.09 -9.49 -11.54
N PHE A 347 -2.95 -10.01 -12.42
CA PHE A 347 -4.04 -10.92 -12.08
C PHE A 347 -3.81 -12.30 -12.66
N ASP A 348 -4.26 -13.34 -11.96
CA ASP A 348 -4.22 -14.70 -12.46
C ASP A 348 -5.18 -14.92 -13.65
N PHE A 349 -4.90 -15.93 -14.47
CA PHE A 349 -5.66 -16.21 -15.69
C PHE A 349 -7.13 -16.58 -15.43
N ALA A 350 -7.43 -17.24 -14.32
CA ALA A 350 -8.83 -17.58 -13.98
C ALA A 350 -9.63 -16.32 -13.63
N THR A 351 -9.03 -15.37 -12.89
CA THR A 351 -9.59 -14.04 -12.64
C THR A 351 -9.86 -13.31 -13.95
N PHE A 352 -8.93 -13.36 -14.92
CA PHE A 352 -9.11 -12.77 -16.24
C PHE A 352 -10.31 -13.33 -17.00
N LEU A 353 -10.48 -14.64 -17.02
CA LEU A 353 -11.61 -15.28 -17.73
C LEU A 353 -12.96 -14.82 -17.16
N ILE A 354 -13.08 -14.75 -15.82
CA ILE A 354 -14.34 -14.32 -15.18
C ILE A 354 -14.57 -12.82 -15.43
N PHE A 355 -13.51 -12.02 -15.41
CA PHE A 355 -13.58 -10.60 -15.76
C PHE A 355 -14.09 -10.39 -17.18
N LEU A 356 -13.56 -11.14 -18.16
CA LEU A 356 -14.03 -11.09 -19.55
C LEU A 356 -15.52 -11.43 -19.69
N ILE A 357 -16.00 -12.42 -18.95
CA ILE A 357 -17.44 -12.77 -18.90
C ILE A 357 -18.26 -11.61 -18.31
N GLY A 358 -17.74 -10.91 -17.32
CA GLY A 358 -18.45 -9.81 -16.68
C GLY A 358 -18.68 -8.59 -17.56
N ILE A 359 -17.76 -8.27 -18.46
CA ILE A 359 -17.83 -7.08 -19.33
C ILE A 359 -19.10 -7.05 -20.20
N PRO A 360 -19.41 -8.07 -21.04
CA PRO A 360 -20.59 -8.06 -21.89
C PRO A 360 -21.89 -8.06 -21.06
N PHE A 361 -21.93 -8.73 -19.92
CA PHE A 361 -23.10 -8.66 -19.05
C PHE A 361 -23.31 -7.26 -18.49
N LEU A 362 -22.26 -6.62 -18.00
CA LEU A 362 -22.32 -5.25 -17.50
C LEU A 362 -22.72 -4.28 -18.61
N PHE A 363 -22.15 -4.42 -19.81
CA PHE A 363 -22.52 -3.62 -20.97
C PHE A 363 -24.00 -3.76 -21.33
N LYS A 364 -24.52 -4.98 -21.35
CA LYS A 364 -25.92 -5.28 -21.69
C LYS A 364 -26.89 -4.77 -20.61
N ARG A 365 -26.56 -4.94 -19.33
CA ARG A 365 -27.44 -4.62 -18.21
C ARG A 365 -27.37 -3.16 -17.77
N ASN A 366 -26.17 -2.56 -17.76
CA ASN A 366 -26.01 -1.20 -17.23
C ASN A 366 -24.83 -0.45 -17.86
N ARG A 367 -24.99 0.01 -19.09
CA ARG A 367 -23.98 0.77 -19.84
C ARG A 367 -23.48 2.01 -19.10
N ARG A 368 -24.36 2.67 -18.32
CA ARG A 368 -23.97 3.88 -17.54
C ARG A 368 -23.01 3.51 -16.41
N LEU A 369 -23.27 2.39 -15.74
CA LEU A 369 -22.37 1.91 -14.69
C LEU A 369 -21.02 1.47 -15.28
N LEU A 370 -21.02 0.77 -16.42
CA LEU A 370 -19.78 0.44 -17.14
C LEU A 370 -18.99 1.71 -17.46
N LEU A 371 -19.65 2.74 -18.00
CA LEU A 371 -18.99 4.00 -18.33
C LEU A 371 -18.38 4.67 -17.08
N ILE A 372 -19.10 4.69 -15.94
CA ILE A 372 -18.57 5.21 -14.68
C ILE A 372 -17.34 4.42 -14.22
N LEU A 373 -17.38 3.09 -14.28
CA LEU A 373 -16.24 2.24 -13.90
C LEU A 373 -15.05 2.44 -14.83
N LEU A 374 -15.27 2.59 -16.14
CA LEU A 374 -14.21 2.90 -17.11
C LEU A 374 -13.58 4.28 -16.83
N ILE A 375 -14.39 5.30 -16.52
CA ILE A 375 -13.88 6.63 -16.14
C ILE A 375 -13.02 6.53 -14.88
N ILE A 376 -13.45 5.75 -13.88
CA ILE A 376 -12.66 5.53 -12.65
C ILE A 376 -11.36 4.77 -12.97
N ALA A 377 -11.40 3.78 -13.87
CA ALA A 377 -10.23 3.00 -14.28
C ALA A 377 -9.16 3.83 -15.00
N ILE A 378 -9.53 4.96 -15.59
CA ILE A 378 -8.57 5.89 -16.22
C ILE A 378 -7.49 6.31 -15.21
N SER A 379 -7.83 6.54 -13.94
CA SER A 379 -6.88 7.01 -12.93
C SER A 379 -5.66 6.09 -12.76
N PRO A 380 -5.81 4.82 -12.35
CA PRO A 380 -4.65 3.93 -12.18
C PRO A 380 -3.92 3.66 -13.51
N ILE A 381 -4.63 3.62 -14.64
CA ILE A 381 -4.02 3.45 -15.96
C ILE A 381 -3.13 4.65 -16.29
N LEU A 382 -3.62 5.89 -16.13
CA LEU A 382 -2.81 7.09 -16.37
C LEU A 382 -1.61 7.17 -15.43
N ASN A 383 -1.79 6.83 -14.15
CA ASN A 383 -0.68 6.82 -13.19
C ASN A 383 0.44 5.85 -13.61
N ASP A 384 0.09 4.74 -14.25
CA ASP A 384 1.06 3.75 -14.72
C ASP A 384 1.72 4.21 -16.03
N ILE A 385 0.96 4.45 -17.09
CA ILE A 385 1.49 4.71 -18.44
C ILE A 385 2.23 6.05 -18.57
N LEU A 386 1.90 7.06 -17.73
CA LEU A 386 2.56 8.38 -17.77
C LEU A 386 3.78 8.47 -16.84
N SER A 387 4.18 7.38 -16.23
CA SER A 387 5.30 7.37 -15.30
C SER A 387 6.52 6.68 -15.90
N LEU A 388 7.65 7.35 -15.82
CA LEU A 388 8.95 6.82 -16.23
C LEU A 388 10.01 7.28 -15.24
N GLU A 389 10.87 6.37 -14.81
CA GLU A 389 12.06 6.69 -14.04
C GLU A 389 13.29 6.35 -14.88
N ARG A 390 14.12 7.36 -15.13
CA ARG A 390 15.36 7.25 -15.89
C ARG A 390 16.55 7.49 -14.98
N ILE A 391 17.50 6.56 -14.99
CA ILE A 391 18.78 6.79 -14.35
C ILE A 391 19.68 7.59 -15.30
N PRO A 392 20.56 8.51 -14.79
CA PRO A 392 21.42 9.36 -15.61
C PRO A 392 22.30 8.63 -16.63
N GLU A 393 22.62 7.36 -16.40
CA GLU A 393 23.48 6.52 -17.26
C GLU A 393 22.74 5.85 -18.43
N GLY A 394 21.48 6.25 -18.70
CA GLY A 394 20.69 5.70 -19.82
C GLY A 394 20.02 4.37 -19.54
N HIS A 395 20.13 3.84 -18.32
CA HIS A 395 19.39 2.64 -17.90
C HIS A 395 18.04 3.03 -17.27
N TYR A 396 17.01 2.26 -17.55
CA TYR A 396 15.68 2.44 -16.93
C TYR A 396 15.61 1.57 -15.70
N TYR A 397 15.50 2.20 -14.53
CA TYR A 397 15.45 1.48 -13.27
C TYR A 397 14.01 1.44 -12.72
N GLY A 398 13.57 0.26 -12.34
CA GLY A 398 12.47 0.10 -11.40
C GLY A 398 11.05 0.21 -11.94
N LEU A 399 10.83 0.62 -13.18
CA LEU A 399 9.49 0.81 -13.73
C LEU A 399 9.17 -0.15 -14.86
N GLY A 400 8.89 -1.40 -14.49
CA GLY A 400 8.13 -2.27 -15.37
C GLY A 400 6.66 -1.85 -15.40
N HIS A 401 5.96 -2.19 -16.46
CA HIS A 401 4.52 -1.96 -16.60
C HIS A 401 3.80 -3.30 -16.73
N PRO A 402 2.65 -3.48 -16.04
CA PRO A 402 2.08 -2.56 -15.05
C PRO A 402 2.91 -2.53 -13.76
N ASN A 403 3.13 -1.33 -13.21
CA ASN A 403 3.77 -1.17 -11.91
C ASN A 403 2.77 -1.36 -10.78
N THR A 404 3.04 -2.27 -9.86
CA THR A 404 2.11 -2.67 -8.80
C THR A 404 1.57 -1.51 -7.97
N LEU A 405 2.42 -0.54 -7.62
CA LEU A 405 1.99 0.60 -6.80
C LEU A 405 1.08 1.57 -7.57
N ARG A 406 1.30 1.73 -8.89
CA ARG A 406 0.57 2.71 -9.70
C ARG A 406 -0.75 2.20 -10.20
N ILE A 407 -0.79 0.91 -10.55
CA ILE A 407 -1.98 0.28 -11.12
C ILE A 407 -2.94 -0.30 -10.08
N ALA A 408 -2.55 -0.41 -8.79
CA ALA A 408 -3.35 -1.08 -7.75
C ALA A 408 -4.80 -0.58 -7.64
N GLY A 409 -5.06 0.69 -7.97
CA GLY A 409 -6.42 1.24 -8.02
C GLY A 409 -7.38 0.54 -8.98
N ILE A 410 -6.87 -0.34 -9.87
CA ILE A 410 -7.70 -1.15 -10.77
C ILE A 410 -8.35 -2.34 -10.05
N ILE A 411 -7.78 -2.79 -8.93
CA ILE A 411 -8.20 -4.00 -8.20
C ILE A 411 -9.72 -3.99 -7.90
N PRO A 412 -10.28 -3.00 -7.22
CA PRO A 412 -11.71 -3.01 -6.89
C PRO A 412 -12.61 -2.96 -8.14
N ILE A 413 -12.12 -2.38 -9.24
CA ILE A 413 -12.88 -2.28 -10.49
C ILE A 413 -12.99 -3.66 -11.15
N VAL A 414 -11.89 -4.41 -11.23
CA VAL A 414 -11.86 -5.76 -11.79
C VAL A 414 -12.79 -6.68 -10.99
N TYR A 415 -12.70 -6.68 -9.66
CA TYR A 415 -13.57 -7.50 -8.82
C TYR A 415 -15.03 -7.04 -8.78
N PHE A 416 -15.29 -5.77 -9.06
CA PHE A 416 -16.66 -5.29 -9.27
C PHE A 416 -17.27 -5.87 -10.55
N VAL A 417 -16.52 -5.94 -11.65
CA VAL A 417 -16.95 -6.58 -12.90
C VAL A 417 -17.13 -8.07 -12.71
N ILE A 418 -16.26 -8.74 -11.96
CA ILE A 418 -16.40 -10.14 -11.58
C ILE A 418 -17.72 -10.38 -10.80
N ALA A 419 -18.10 -9.47 -9.89
CA ALA A 419 -19.38 -9.57 -9.21
C ALA A 419 -20.58 -9.55 -10.17
N PHE A 420 -20.48 -8.80 -11.28
CA PHE A 420 -21.48 -8.87 -12.35
C PHE A 420 -21.51 -10.23 -13.02
N ALA A 421 -20.35 -10.79 -13.38
CA ALA A 421 -20.28 -12.14 -13.94
C ALA A 421 -20.97 -13.15 -13.02
N LEU A 422 -20.59 -13.17 -11.73
CA LEU A 422 -21.16 -14.09 -10.74
C LEU A 422 -22.68 -13.90 -10.55
N ASN A 423 -23.18 -12.67 -10.64
CA ASN A 423 -24.61 -12.39 -10.54
C ASN A 423 -25.39 -12.89 -11.77
N GLU A 424 -24.86 -12.66 -12.95
CA GLU A 424 -25.57 -12.95 -14.21
C GLU A 424 -25.54 -14.42 -14.63
N ILE A 425 -24.53 -15.20 -14.21
CA ILE A 425 -24.49 -16.65 -14.43
C ILE A 425 -25.47 -17.41 -13.53
N LYS A 426 -25.98 -16.76 -12.44
CA LYS A 426 -26.87 -17.40 -11.47
C LYS A 426 -28.11 -18.04 -12.10
N PRO A 427 -28.94 -17.35 -12.92
CA PRO A 427 -30.14 -17.94 -13.49
C PRO A 427 -29.85 -19.16 -14.37
N PHE A 428 -28.72 -19.14 -15.10
CA PHE A 428 -28.28 -20.24 -15.94
C PHE A 428 -27.95 -21.48 -15.10
N LEU A 429 -27.14 -21.33 -14.06
CA LEU A 429 -26.72 -22.43 -13.20
C LEU A 429 -27.85 -22.97 -12.33
N ASP A 430 -28.74 -22.10 -11.81
CA ASP A 430 -29.93 -22.51 -11.05
C ASP A 430 -30.93 -23.31 -11.93
N GLY A 431 -30.97 -23.02 -13.25
CA GLY A 431 -31.73 -23.77 -14.23
C GLY A 431 -31.23 -25.20 -14.47
N MET A 432 -29.93 -25.45 -14.21
CA MET A 432 -29.32 -26.79 -14.32
C MET A 432 -29.60 -27.66 -13.09
N GLY A 433 -29.92 -27.06 -11.93
CA GLY A 433 -30.28 -27.77 -10.70
C GLY A 433 -30.06 -26.94 -9.44
N LYS A 434 -30.88 -27.27 -8.42
CA LYS A 434 -30.85 -26.58 -7.15
C LYS A 434 -29.50 -26.73 -6.44
N GLY A 435 -28.85 -25.61 -6.15
CA GLY A 435 -27.56 -25.58 -5.46
C GLY A 435 -26.32 -25.58 -6.37
N ILE A 436 -26.47 -25.84 -7.69
CA ILE A 436 -25.35 -25.86 -8.65
C ILE A 436 -24.63 -24.51 -8.66
N TYR A 437 -25.38 -23.40 -8.68
CA TYR A 437 -24.79 -22.06 -8.58
C TYR A 437 -23.87 -21.90 -7.37
N THR A 438 -24.34 -22.26 -6.18
CA THR A 438 -23.56 -22.11 -4.95
C THR A 438 -22.32 -23.00 -4.96
N ALA A 439 -22.46 -24.26 -5.39
CA ALA A 439 -21.35 -25.20 -5.52
C ALA A 439 -20.29 -24.69 -6.52
N THR A 440 -20.73 -24.19 -7.68
CA THR A 440 -19.83 -23.63 -8.72
C THR A 440 -19.07 -22.42 -8.20
N ILE A 441 -19.72 -21.47 -7.53
CA ILE A 441 -19.03 -20.31 -6.97
C ILE A 441 -18.04 -20.72 -5.89
N ILE A 442 -18.38 -21.63 -5.00
CA ILE A 442 -17.46 -22.14 -3.97
C ILE A 442 -16.24 -22.78 -4.63
N PHE A 443 -16.45 -23.64 -5.63
CA PHE A 443 -15.37 -24.32 -6.35
C PHE A 443 -14.44 -23.32 -7.05
N ILE A 444 -15.00 -22.38 -7.84
CA ILE A 444 -14.21 -21.36 -8.55
C ILE A 444 -13.46 -20.48 -7.55
N SER A 445 -14.12 -20.03 -6.48
CA SER A 445 -13.49 -19.21 -5.45
C SER A 445 -12.34 -19.95 -4.79
N PHE A 446 -12.53 -21.21 -4.41
CA PHE A 446 -11.49 -22.04 -3.81
C PHE A 446 -10.30 -22.23 -4.77
N PHE A 447 -10.57 -22.50 -6.04
CA PHE A 447 -9.53 -22.69 -7.05
C PHE A 447 -8.66 -21.43 -7.25
N ILE A 448 -9.30 -20.27 -7.42
CA ILE A 448 -8.59 -18.98 -7.55
C ILE A 448 -7.80 -18.65 -6.28
N MET A 449 -8.39 -18.91 -5.12
CA MET A 449 -7.71 -18.73 -3.83
C MET A 449 -6.45 -19.59 -3.75
N MET A 450 -6.53 -20.85 -4.15
CA MET A 450 -5.38 -21.77 -4.16
C MET A 450 -4.26 -21.29 -5.10
N ILE A 451 -4.62 -20.80 -6.29
CA ILE A 451 -3.64 -20.22 -7.23
C ILE A 451 -2.92 -19.03 -6.61
N ASN A 452 -3.66 -18.04 -6.12
CA ASN A 452 -3.09 -16.81 -5.59
C ASN A 452 -2.32 -17.05 -4.28
N TRP A 453 -2.80 -17.98 -3.44
CA TRP A 453 -2.09 -18.42 -2.24
C TRP A 453 -0.73 -19.04 -2.60
N ASN A 454 -0.72 -19.95 -3.57
CA ASN A 454 0.52 -20.58 -4.02
C ASN A 454 1.49 -19.55 -4.62
N LEU A 455 1.01 -18.64 -5.46
CA LEU A 455 1.83 -17.58 -6.06
C LEU A 455 2.51 -16.72 -4.99
N TYR A 456 1.81 -16.34 -3.94
CA TYR A 456 2.38 -15.44 -2.94
C TYR A 456 3.10 -16.16 -1.80
N PHE A 457 2.51 -17.19 -1.22
CA PHE A 457 3.03 -17.81 0.02
C PHE A 457 3.99 -18.96 -0.19
N ASN A 458 4.00 -19.57 -1.37
CA ASN A 458 4.84 -20.75 -1.64
C ASN A 458 5.96 -20.48 -2.66
N GLN A 459 5.77 -19.54 -3.61
CA GLN A 459 6.74 -19.29 -4.70
C GLN A 459 7.60 -18.04 -4.50
N THR A 460 7.62 -17.45 -3.30
CA THR A 460 8.25 -16.14 -3.07
C THR A 460 9.74 -16.18 -2.80
N ILE A 461 10.32 -17.34 -2.50
CA ILE A 461 11.75 -17.43 -2.15
C ILE A 461 12.54 -17.82 -3.39
N SER A 462 13.31 -16.85 -3.90
CA SER A 462 14.33 -17.04 -4.94
C SER A 462 15.62 -16.35 -4.52
N ASP A 463 16.73 -16.72 -5.14
CA ASP A 463 18.05 -16.12 -4.90
C ASP A 463 18.01 -14.60 -4.95
N TYR A 464 17.43 -14.07 -6.03
CA TYR A 464 17.33 -12.65 -6.27
C TYR A 464 16.42 -11.98 -5.23
N ASN A 465 15.26 -12.56 -4.96
CA ASN A 465 14.32 -12.02 -3.98
C ASN A 465 14.92 -11.99 -2.57
N TYR A 466 15.60 -13.07 -2.18
CA TYR A 466 16.28 -13.15 -0.91
C TYR A 466 17.36 -12.07 -0.74
N LYS A 467 18.25 -11.92 -1.70
CA LYS A 467 19.32 -10.93 -1.69
C LYS A 467 18.80 -9.50 -1.80
N PHE A 468 17.93 -9.25 -2.76
CA PHE A 468 17.41 -7.91 -3.05
C PHE A 468 16.61 -7.32 -1.90
N ASN A 469 15.80 -8.12 -1.21
CA ASN A 469 14.97 -7.66 -0.11
C ASN A 469 15.70 -7.53 1.23
N GLY A 470 17.00 -7.79 1.28
CA GLY A 470 17.80 -7.67 2.51
C GLY A 470 17.46 -8.72 3.56
N ALA A 471 17.10 -9.93 3.13
CA ALA A 471 16.80 -11.04 4.03
C ALA A 471 18.04 -11.49 4.85
N ILE A 472 19.23 -11.36 4.26
CA ILE A 472 20.52 -11.63 4.93
C ILE A 472 20.64 -10.77 6.19
N VAL A 473 20.49 -9.45 6.03
CA VAL A 473 20.59 -8.50 7.15
C VAL A 473 19.53 -8.78 8.21
N LEU A 474 18.30 -9.08 7.80
CA LEU A 474 17.21 -9.43 8.72
C LEU A 474 17.52 -10.70 9.53
N ASN A 475 18.08 -11.73 8.89
CA ASN A 475 18.48 -12.97 9.58
C ASN A 475 19.56 -12.71 10.63
N ILE A 476 20.57 -11.92 10.28
CA ILE A 476 21.64 -11.53 11.21
C ILE A 476 21.09 -10.75 12.40
N VAL A 477 20.25 -9.74 12.14
CA VAL A 477 19.58 -8.94 13.16
C VAL A 477 18.74 -9.82 14.09
N ASN A 478 17.96 -10.75 13.55
CA ASN A 478 17.14 -11.66 14.35
C ASN A 478 17.98 -12.53 15.29
N ILE A 479 19.16 -12.98 14.84
CA ILE A 479 20.08 -13.76 15.68
C ILE A 479 20.64 -12.88 16.80
N ILE A 480 21.11 -11.68 16.48
CA ILE A 480 21.65 -10.77 17.48
C ILE A 480 20.59 -10.40 18.52
N ASN A 481 19.40 -10.03 18.08
CA ASN A 481 18.31 -9.62 18.97
C ASN A 481 17.84 -10.75 19.89
N ARG A 482 17.87 -12.00 19.44
CA ARG A 482 17.51 -13.19 20.25
C ARG A 482 18.64 -13.69 21.14
N SER A 483 19.87 -13.30 20.84
CA SER A 483 21.02 -13.70 21.67
C SER A 483 20.96 -13.05 23.07
N PRO A 484 21.30 -13.76 24.15
CA PRO A 484 21.44 -13.16 25.46
C PRO A 484 22.68 -12.23 25.58
N ILE A 485 23.57 -12.26 24.57
CA ILE A 485 24.80 -11.48 24.56
C ILE A 485 24.48 -10.07 24.10
N ASN A 486 24.91 -9.08 24.88
CA ASN A 486 24.63 -7.66 24.59
C ASN A 486 25.76 -6.94 23.85
N GLU A 487 26.97 -7.50 23.84
CA GLU A 487 28.15 -6.93 23.15
C GLU A 487 28.51 -7.81 21.97
N VAL A 488 28.36 -7.29 20.77
CA VAL A 488 28.55 -8.05 19.52
C VAL A 488 29.42 -7.25 18.56
N TYR A 489 30.44 -7.89 18.01
CA TYR A 489 31.30 -7.33 16.95
C TYR A 489 30.73 -7.73 15.60
N VAL A 490 30.45 -6.76 14.74
CA VAL A 490 29.78 -6.98 13.45
C VAL A 490 30.55 -6.28 12.34
N SER A 491 30.74 -6.97 11.23
CA SER A 491 31.47 -6.41 10.08
C SER A 491 30.78 -5.17 9.48
N SER A 492 31.58 -4.20 9.04
CA SER A 492 31.14 -2.88 8.58
C SER A 492 30.10 -2.91 7.48
N ASN A 493 30.19 -3.84 6.54
CA ASN A 493 29.24 -4.01 5.45
C ASN A 493 27.81 -4.34 5.93
N ILE A 494 27.68 -4.99 7.07
CA ILE A 494 26.39 -5.27 7.71
C ILE A 494 25.92 -4.04 8.49
N VAL A 495 26.79 -3.44 9.32
CA VAL A 495 26.44 -2.32 10.21
C VAL A 495 26.07 -1.08 9.42
N SER A 496 26.70 -0.82 8.28
CA SER A 496 26.38 0.32 7.39
C SER A 496 25.06 0.19 6.66
N ASP A 497 24.43 -0.98 6.70
CA ASP A 497 23.10 -1.17 6.11
C ASP A 497 22.02 -0.51 6.98
N GLY A 498 21.26 0.41 6.41
CA GLY A 498 20.21 1.13 7.13
C GLY A 498 19.13 0.22 7.73
N ARG A 499 18.97 -1.02 7.21
CA ARG A 499 18.07 -2.06 7.75
C ARG A 499 18.59 -2.59 9.07
N PHE A 500 19.91 -2.80 9.18
CA PHE A 500 20.56 -3.23 10.41
C PHE A 500 20.36 -2.19 11.51
N GLU A 501 20.70 -0.93 11.22
CA GLU A 501 20.57 0.18 12.17
C GLU A 501 19.13 0.33 12.72
N PHE A 502 18.13 0.17 11.86
CA PHE A 502 16.73 0.31 12.27
C PHE A 502 16.22 -0.91 13.07
N LEU A 503 16.54 -2.13 12.65
CA LEU A 503 15.97 -3.35 13.20
C LEU A 503 16.70 -3.89 14.43
N ILE A 504 17.92 -3.42 14.70
CA ILE A 504 18.69 -3.87 15.86
C ILE A 504 18.08 -3.31 17.16
N ASN A 505 17.99 -4.16 18.19
CA ASN A 505 17.52 -3.73 19.51
C ASN A 505 18.48 -2.70 20.13
N ARG A 506 17.91 -1.67 20.75
CA ARG A 506 18.66 -0.54 21.35
C ARG A 506 19.52 -0.93 22.57
N ASP A 507 19.22 -2.05 23.19
CA ASP A 507 19.98 -2.62 24.33
C ASP A 507 21.27 -3.32 23.91
N LYS A 508 21.41 -3.61 22.60
CA LYS A 508 22.60 -4.24 22.05
C LYS A 508 23.70 -3.20 21.79
N LYS A 509 24.89 -3.47 22.31
CA LYS A 509 26.11 -2.71 22.01
C LYS A 509 26.80 -3.34 20.84
N ILE A 510 26.79 -2.62 19.72
CA ILE A 510 27.38 -3.08 18.46
C ILE A 510 28.73 -2.41 18.26
N TYR A 511 29.75 -3.19 18.14
CA TYR A 511 31.09 -2.76 17.77
C TYR A 511 31.34 -3.09 16.33
N ASN A 512 31.64 -2.05 15.56
CA ASN A 512 31.88 -2.16 14.13
C ASN A 512 33.36 -2.48 13.87
N PHE A 513 33.67 -3.43 12.97
CA PHE A 513 35.01 -3.69 12.50
C PHE A 513 35.03 -3.86 10.98
N LYS A 514 36.16 -3.53 10.38
CA LYS A 514 36.37 -3.72 8.94
C LYS A 514 37.13 -5.01 8.73
N ALA A 515 36.65 -5.89 7.86
CA ALA A 515 37.35 -7.11 7.48
C ALA A 515 38.36 -6.79 6.35
N GLU A 516 39.42 -6.04 6.71
CA GLU A 516 40.43 -5.54 5.77
C GLU A 516 41.84 -6.04 6.10
N ASP A 517 42.10 -6.49 7.34
CA ASP A 517 43.39 -6.92 7.82
C ASP A 517 43.24 -8.27 8.57
N PHE A 518 43.76 -9.34 7.96
CA PHE A 518 43.62 -10.69 8.47
C PHE A 518 44.12 -10.86 9.92
N GLU A 519 45.26 -10.29 10.28
CA GLU A 519 45.86 -10.44 11.61
C GLU A 519 45.06 -9.69 12.68
N ASN A 520 44.68 -8.44 12.38
CA ASN A 520 43.86 -7.63 13.28
C ASN A 520 42.47 -8.23 13.46
N ASP A 521 41.83 -8.68 12.38
CA ASP A 521 40.51 -9.27 12.41
C ASP A 521 40.51 -10.60 13.15
N LEU A 522 41.56 -11.41 12.98
CA LEU A 522 41.74 -12.64 13.75
C LEU A 522 41.90 -12.35 15.26
N ALA A 523 42.63 -11.28 15.62
CA ALA A 523 42.76 -10.86 17.01
C ALA A 523 41.41 -10.44 17.60
N ILE A 524 40.57 -9.72 16.84
CA ILE A 524 39.21 -9.32 17.22
C ILE A 524 38.35 -10.56 17.48
N ILE A 525 38.34 -11.54 16.58
CA ILE A 525 37.58 -12.79 16.73
C ILE A 525 37.98 -13.55 17.99
N LYS A 526 39.29 -13.64 18.29
CA LYS A 526 39.82 -14.33 19.47
C LYS A 526 39.51 -13.59 20.77
N ALA A 527 39.51 -12.26 20.75
CA ALA A 527 39.35 -11.45 21.95
C ALA A 527 37.89 -11.38 22.42
N ASN A 528 36.92 -11.45 21.53
CA ASN A 528 35.53 -11.09 21.80
C ASN A 528 34.60 -12.30 21.91
N LYS A 529 33.54 -12.15 22.71
CA LYS A 529 32.59 -13.25 22.97
C LYS A 529 31.81 -13.67 21.73
N VAL A 530 31.39 -12.69 20.91
CA VAL A 530 30.68 -12.95 19.64
C VAL A 530 31.18 -12.00 18.57
N THR A 531 31.54 -12.58 17.43
CA THR A 531 31.91 -11.81 16.24
C THR A 531 31.10 -12.36 15.05
N ILE A 532 30.52 -11.46 14.26
CA ILE A 532 29.71 -11.80 13.08
C ILE A 532 30.38 -11.21 11.85
N LEU A 533 30.70 -12.09 10.92
CA LEU A 533 31.37 -11.77 9.69
C LEU A 533 30.46 -12.09 8.51
N SER A 534 30.33 -11.19 7.55
CA SER A 534 29.68 -11.48 6.27
C SER A 534 30.74 -11.78 5.23
N PRO A 535 30.86 -13.02 4.72
CA PRO A 535 31.81 -13.38 3.69
C PRO A 535 31.34 -12.98 2.28
N GLU A 536 30.14 -12.47 2.11
CA GLU A 536 29.60 -12.12 0.80
C GLU A 536 30.46 -11.03 0.14
N ASN A 537 31.07 -11.38 -0.99
CA ASN A 537 31.99 -10.53 -1.76
C ASN A 537 33.26 -10.04 -0.99
N ASN A 538 33.63 -10.75 0.07
CA ASN A 538 34.82 -10.41 0.85
C ASN A 538 35.78 -11.60 0.98
N GLU A 539 36.82 -11.63 0.18
CA GLU A 539 37.84 -12.69 0.14
C GLU A 539 38.58 -12.87 1.48
N ILE A 540 38.83 -11.76 2.21
CA ILE A 540 39.45 -11.79 3.52
C ILE A 540 38.54 -12.45 4.53
N ALA A 541 37.26 -12.13 4.52
CA ALA A 541 36.27 -12.74 5.41
C ALA A 541 36.14 -14.24 5.18
N GLU A 542 36.18 -14.70 3.95
CA GLU A 542 36.15 -16.13 3.61
C GLU A 542 37.43 -16.85 4.09
N LYS A 543 38.61 -16.23 3.86
CA LYS A 543 39.90 -16.76 4.38
C LYS A 543 39.91 -16.84 5.89
N LEU A 544 39.41 -15.83 6.61
CA LEU A 544 39.28 -15.82 8.06
C LEU A 544 38.36 -16.93 8.56
N ALA A 545 37.19 -17.09 7.96
CA ALA A 545 36.26 -18.13 8.32
C ALA A 545 36.89 -19.54 8.22
N ASN A 546 37.56 -19.80 7.09
CA ASN A 546 38.23 -21.06 6.84
C ASN A 546 39.42 -21.29 7.80
N TYR A 547 40.20 -20.23 8.07
CA TYR A 547 41.34 -20.31 8.99
C TYR A 547 40.91 -20.62 10.44
N VAL A 548 39.88 -19.92 10.96
CA VAL A 548 39.34 -20.13 12.30
C VAL A 548 38.72 -21.51 12.40
N ALA A 549 37.98 -21.96 11.39
CA ALA A 549 37.40 -23.31 11.36
C ALA A 549 38.44 -24.41 11.45
N ASN A 550 39.61 -24.22 10.85
CA ASN A 550 40.67 -25.23 10.81
C ASN A 550 41.59 -25.20 12.04
N ASN A 551 41.84 -24.04 12.63
CA ASN A 551 42.91 -23.86 13.63
C ASN A 551 42.40 -23.57 15.06
N TYR A 552 41.10 -23.26 15.26
CA TYR A 552 40.56 -22.81 16.56
C TYR A 552 39.28 -23.55 16.97
N LYS A 553 39.04 -24.78 16.54
CA LYS A 553 37.82 -25.58 16.83
C LYS A 553 37.51 -25.72 18.32
N ASP A 554 38.53 -25.77 19.16
CA ASP A 554 38.35 -25.98 20.61
C ASP A 554 38.11 -24.71 21.40
N SER A 555 38.49 -23.55 20.84
CA SER A 555 38.40 -22.26 21.52
C SER A 555 37.33 -21.32 20.94
N VAL A 556 36.85 -21.57 19.74
CA VAL A 556 35.84 -20.74 19.05
C VAL A 556 34.82 -21.66 18.37
N LYS A 557 33.58 -21.62 18.82
CA LYS A 557 32.46 -22.23 18.09
C LYS A 557 32.13 -21.41 16.87
N MET A 558 32.10 -22.01 15.71
CA MET A 558 31.68 -21.39 14.47
C MET A 558 30.29 -21.87 14.07
N GLN A 559 29.38 -20.93 13.81
CA GLN A 559 28.06 -21.19 13.25
C GLN A 559 27.97 -20.52 11.89
N VAL A 560 27.77 -21.31 10.85
CA VAL A 560 27.55 -20.78 9.48
C VAL A 560 26.05 -20.59 9.27
N LEU A 561 25.70 -19.40 8.85
CA LEU A 561 24.35 -19.01 8.45
C LEU A 561 24.25 -19.15 6.94
N ASN A 562 23.54 -20.17 6.50
CA ASN A 562 23.26 -20.36 5.08
C ASN A 562 21.88 -19.80 4.72
N SER A 563 21.80 -19.16 3.58
CA SER A 563 20.53 -18.76 2.98
C SER A 563 19.71 -20.01 2.59
N PRO A 564 18.39 -19.87 2.41
CA PRO A 564 17.54 -20.93 1.84
C PRO A 564 18.01 -21.42 0.47
N ILE A 565 18.87 -20.66 -0.20
CA ILE A 565 19.39 -20.90 -1.55
C ILE A 565 20.82 -21.46 -1.56
N GLY A 566 21.38 -21.76 -0.36
CA GLY A 566 22.68 -22.42 -0.24
C GLY A 566 23.91 -21.52 -0.24
N THR A 567 23.77 -20.17 -0.28
CA THR A 567 24.88 -19.25 -0.07
C THR A 567 25.14 -19.01 1.41
N THR A 568 26.38 -18.71 1.79
CA THR A 568 26.71 -18.35 3.17
C THR A 568 26.41 -16.87 3.42
N ASP A 569 25.40 -16.59 4.28
CA ASP A 569 25.00 -15.22 4.62
C ASP A 569 25.94 -14.60 5.65
N ALA A 570 26.26 -15.35 6.69
CA ALA A 570 27.17 -14.91 7.73
C ALA A 570 27.85 -16.09 8.43
N VAL A 571 29.02 -15.82 9.01
CA VAL A 571 29.73 -16.72 9.90
C VAL A 571 29.77 -16.07 11.28
N ILE A 572 29.23 -16.77 12.27
CA ILE A 572 29.18 -16.33 13.65
C ILE A 572 30.26 -17.09 14.42
N PHE A 573 31.17 -16.35 15.03
CA PHE A 573 32.20 -16.88 15.90
C PHE A 573 31.78 -16.61 17.34
N ILE A 574 31.70 -17.68 18.15
CA ILE A 574 31.37 -17.61 19.56
C ILE A 574 32.56 -18.20 20.33
N LYS A 575 33.19 -17.37 21.15
CA LYS A 575 34.29 -17.83 22.02
C LYS A 575 33.77 -18.88 23.00
N ALA A 576 34.41 -20.01 23.05
CA ALA A 576 34.16 -21.02 24.07
C ALA A 576 34.54 -20.42 25.44
N GLU A 577 33.67 -20.64 26.45
CA GLU A 577 33.93 -20.23 27.83
C GLU A 577 35.11 -20.98 28.45
#